data_b940a7ab1c7a2598da0218f2dc74dba9
#
_entry.id   b940a7ab1c7a2598da0218f2dc74dba9
#
_cell.length_a   1.000
_cell.length_b   1.000
_cell.length_c   1.000
_cell.angle_alpha   90.00
_cell.angle_beta   90.00
_cell.angle_gamma   90.00
#
_symmetry.space_group_name_H-M   'P 1'
#
loop_
_entity.id
_entity.type
_entity.pdbx_description
1 polymer ?
#
loop_
_entity_poly.entity_id
_entity_poly.type
_entity_poly.pdbx_seq_one_letter_code
_entity_poly.pdbx_strand_id
1 'polypeptide(L)'
;VDGKALKAGDKVRLRVSNGGASSYFWLRYAGGKITVVASDGNDVEPVEVDRLIIAVSETYDVVVTIPDEGLSYEFLATTEDRTQSASYFIGNGIKQLISPLPRLKYFEGMKMMNDMMKMNGDWDDMGMKMSLNQMDMNVVMYPEITGESGKKVDHSQHNGMNMDDDPNRYNA
;
A
#
# COMPACT_ATOMS: atom_id res chain seq x y z
N VAL A 1 16.23 11.78 -17.80
CA VAL A 1 16.42 13.08 -17.15
C VAL A 1 17.78 13.57 -17.60
N ASP A 2 17.79 14.64 -18.38
CA ASP A 2 19.00 15.20 -18.98
C ASP A 2 20.05 15.46 -17.92
N GLY A 3 21.09 14.64 -17.87
CA GLY A 3 22.44 14.82 -17.35
C GLY A 3 22.75 15.80 -16.21
N LYS A 4 21.77 16.46 -15.62
CA LYS A 4 21.96 17.37 -14.49
C LYS A 4 22.11 16.55 -13.22
N ALA A 5 23.26 16.67 -12.57
CA ALA A 5 23.47 16.07 -11.26
C ALA A 5 22.43 16.63 -10.29
N LEU A 6 21.59 15.77 -9.70
CA LEU A 6 20.65 16.13 -8.65
C LEU A 6 21.43 16.27 -7.34
N LYS A 7 21.08 17.29 -6.57
CA LYS A 7 21.69 17.62 -5.28
C LYS A 7 20.74 17.25 -4.13
N ALA A 8 21.31 17.11 -2.95
CA ALA A 8 20.51 16.96 -1.73
C ALA A 8 19.54 18.14 -1.60
N GLY A 9 18.28 17.86 -1.27
CA GLY A 9 17.21 18.84 -1.17
C GLY A 9 16.50 19.18 -2.48
N ASP A 10 17.01 18.73 -3.65
CA ASP A 10 16.31 18.93 -4.92
C ASP A 10 14.97 18.21 -4.91
N LYS A 11 13.95 18.89 -5.43
CA LYS A 11 12.61 18.35 -5.61
C LYS A 11 12.39 17.93 -7.05
N VAL A 12 11.96 16.70 -7.26
CA VAL A 12 11.67 16.15 -8.58
C VAL A 12 10.16 15.92 -8.69
N ARG A 13 9.51 16.57 -9.68
CA ARG A 13 8.12 16.29 -10.02
C ARG A 13 8.08 15.14 -11.02
N LEU A 14 7.39 14.08 -10.66
CA LEU A 14 7.12 12.93 -11.53
C LEU A 14 5.67 13.01 -11.97
N ARG A 15 5.44 12.78 -13.26
CA ARG A 15 4.12 12.56 -13.82
C ARG A 15 3.94 11.08 -14.06
N VAL A 16 3.08 10.48 -13.29
CA VAL A 16 2.85 9.03 -13.30
C VAL A 16 1.49 8.76 -13.92
N SER A 17 1.45 7.86 -14.89
CA SER A 17 0.23 7.41 -15.54
C SER A 17 0.18 5.89 -15.52
N ASN A 18 -0.94 5.32 -15.11
CA ASN A 18 -1.18 3.91 -15.23
C ASN A 18 -1.86 3.59 -16.56
N GLY A 19 -1.06 3.17 -17.54
CA GLY A 19 -1.54 2.71 -18.86
C GLY A 19 -1.95 1.24 -18.92
N GLY A 20 -2.04 0.56 -17.79
CA GLY A 20 -2.49 -0.84 -17.71
C GLY A 20 -3.98 -0.98 -18.01
N ALA A 21 -4.40 -2.15 -18.53
CA ALA A 21 -5.80 -2.41 -18.88
C ALA A 21 -6.66 -2.77 -17.66
N SER A 22 -6.07 -3.34 -16.60
CA SER A 22 -6.81 -3.87 -15.45
C SER A 22 -6.05 -3.89 -14.14
N SER A 23 -4.78 -3.51 -14.12
CA SER A 23 -3.93 -3.65 -12.93
C SER A 23 -3.83 -2.34 -12.17
N TYR A 24 -3.92 -2.43 -10.84
CA TYR A 24 -3.55 -1.37 -9.91
C TYR A 24 -2.10 -1.53 -9.50
N PHE A 25 -1.42 -0.40 -9.17
CA PHE A 25 -0.04 -0.42 -8.70
C PHE A 25 0.13 0.40 -7.43
N TRP A 26 0.90 -0.15 -6.50
CA TRP A 26 1.42 0.59 -5.36
C TRP A 26 2.70 1.32 -5.77
N LEU A 27 2.74 2.63 -5.56
CA LEU A 27 3.90 3.48 -5.79
C LEU A 27 4.56 3.78 -4.45
N ARG A 28 5.88 3.60 -4.38
CA ARG A 28 6.69 3.87 -3.19
C ARG A 28 8.02 4.48 -3.58
N TYR A 29 8.64 5.22 -2.67
CA TYR A 29 9.89 5.91 -2.93
C TYR A 29 10.92 5.61 -1.83
N ALA A 30 12.15 5.20 -2.21
CA ALA A 30 13.21 4.84 -1.27
C ALA A 30 13.79 6.06 -0.51
N GLY A 31 13.63 7.26 -1.05
CA GLY A 31 14.12 8.51 -0.44
C GLY A 31 13.16 9.14 0.56
N GLY A 32 12.05 8.49 0.91
CA GLY A 32 11.08 9.01 1.88
C GLY A 32 9.66 9.13 1.34
N LYS A 33 8.94 10.13 1.81
CA LYS A 33 7.53 10.33 1.42
C LYS A 33 7.37 10.85 0.00
N ILE A 34 6.22 10.55 -0.56
CA ILE A 34 5.72 11.04 -1.83
C ILE A 34 4.72 12.16 -1.53
N THR A 35 4.88 13.34 -2.13
CA THR A 35 3.89 14.42 -2.02
C THR A 35 3.02 14.44 -3.28
N VAL A 36 1.74 14.12 -3.17
CA VAL A 36 0.77 14.22 -4.27
C VAL A 36 0.39 15.68 -4.45
N VAL A 37 0.51 16.22 -5.67
CA VAL A 37 0.24 17.63 -6.00
C VAL A 37 -0.80 17.81 -7.08
N ALA A 38 -1.09 16.78 -7.89
CA ALA A 38 -2.18 16.79 -8.87
C ALA A 38 -2.70 15.38 -9.12
N SER A 39 -4.00 15.26 -9.43
CA SER A 39 -4.69 14.03 -9.79
C SER A 39 -5.51 14.27 -11.05
N ASP A 40 -5.35 13.41 -12.06
CA ASP A 40 -6.06 13.46 -13.35
C ASP A 40 -6.05 14.86 -14.00
N GLY A 41 -4.90 15.52 -13.93
CA GLY A 41 -4.67 16.83 -14.53
C GLY A 41 -5.17 18.02 -13.71
N ASN A 42 -5.76 17.78 -12.54
CA ASN A 42 -6.22 18.83 -11.64
C ASN A 42 -5.26 18.97 -10.45
N ASP A 43 -4.90 20.20 -10.11
CA ASP A 43 -4.12 20.47 -8.92
C ASP A 43 -4.95 20.12 -7.67
N VAL A 44 -4.29 19.49 -6.70
CA VAL A 44 -4.89 19.13 -5.40
C VAL A 44 -4.10 19.78 -4.28
N GLU A 45 -4.71 19.90 -3.11
CA GLU A 45 -3.97 20.28 -1.91
C GLU A 45 -2.87 19.23 -1.65
N PRO A 46 -1.60 19.65 -1.48
CA PRO A 46 -0.50 18.72 -1.36
C PRO A 46 -0.64 17.78 -0.15
N VAL A 47 -0.58 16.49 -0.39
CA VAL A 47 -0.66 15.45 0.65
C VAL A 47 0.58 14.57 0.60
N GLU A 48 1.21 14.37 1.76
CA GLU A 48 2.35 13.47 1.91
C GLU A 48 1.90 12.07 2.29
N VAL A 49 2.35 11.07 1.53
CA VAL A 49 2.03 9.66 1.73
C VAL A 49 3.30 8.81 1.70
N ASP A 50 3.30 7.70 2.40
CA ASP A 50 4.39 6.71 2.34
C ASP A 50 4.26 5.80 1.12
N ARG A 51 3.04 5.61 0.67
CA ARG A 51 2.69 4.84 -0.53
C ARG A 51 1.43 5.41 -1.17
N LEU A 52 1.31 5.26 -2.47
CA LEU A 52 0.16 5.70 -3.26
C LEU A 52 -0.30 4.53 -4.14
N ILE A 53 -1.60 4.23 -4.15
CA ILE A 53 -2.16 3.33 -5.14
C ILE A 53 -2.60 4.14 -6.36
N ILE A 54 -2.30 3.63 -7.56
CA ILE A 54 -2.76 4.21 -8.82
C ILE A 54 -3.61 3.19 -9.57
N ALA A 55 -4.87 3.55 -9.82
CA ALA A 55 -5.82 2.71 -10.54
C ALA A 55 -5.65 2.81 -12.06
N VAL A 56 -6.40 1.99 -12.78
CA VAL A 56 -6.40 1.97 -14.25
C VAL A 56 -6.80 3.35 -14.79
N SER A 57 -6.03 3.84 -15.75
CA SER A 57 -6.21 5.15 -16.41
C SER A 57 -6.06 6.38 -15.52
N GLU A 58 -5.72 6.22 -14.25
CA GLU A 58 -5.41 7.35 -13.38
C GLU A 58 -4.04 7.95 -13.70
N THR A 59 -3.92 9.25 -13.42
CA THR A 59 -2.67 9.99 -13.49
C THR A 59 -2.45 10.78 -12.21
N TYR A 60 -1.22 10.77 -11.71
CA TYR A 60 -0.80 11.59 -10.56
C TYR A 60 0.45 12.36 -10.88
N ASP A 61 0.48 13.62 -10.46
CA ASP A 61 1.72 14.36 -10.35
C ASP A 61 2.18 14.31 -8.89
N VAL A 62 3.37 13.78 -8.71
CA VAL A 62 3.95 13.62 -7.37
C VAL A 62 5.31 14.31 -7.29
N VAL A 63 5.63 14.83 -6.12
CA VAL A 63 6.92 15.43 -5.83
C VAL A 63 7.67 14.56 -4.84
N VAL A 64 8.91 14.23 -5.17
CA VAL A 64 9.84 13.53 -4.29
C VAL A 64 11.07 14.39 -4.05
N THR A 65 11.66 14.29 -2.87
CA THR A 65 12.87 15.03 -2.51
C THR A 65 14.06 14.10 -2.53
N ILE A 66 15.19 14.57 -3.03
CA ILE A 66 16.47 13.85 -3.00
C ILE A 66 17.10 14.05 -1.62
N PRO A 67 17.24 13.02 -0.77
CA PRO A 67 17.79 13.20 0.56
C PRO A 67 19.29 13.52 0.53
N ASP A 68 20.07 12.73 -0.21
CA ASP A 68 21.54 12.83 -0.25
C ASP A 68 22.10 12.81 -1.66
N GLU A 69 23.21 13.54 -1.87
CA GLU A 69 23.97 13.49 -3.12
C GLU A 69 24.73 12.17 -3.26
N GLY A 70 24.99 11.77 -4.49
CA GLY A 70 25.77 10.56 -4.77
C GLY A 70 25.00 9.25 -4.59
N LEU A 71 23.70 9.34 -4.34
CA LEU A 71 22.80 8.21 -4.24
C LEU A 71 21.72 8.26 -5.33
N SER A 72 21.21 7.11 -5.69
CA SER A 72 20.11 6.94 -6.65
C SER A 72 18.97 6.18 -5.99
N TYR A 73 17.85 6.85 -5.78
CA TYR A 73 16.72 6.34 -5.01
C TYR A 73 15.71 5.65 -5.91
N GLU A 74 15.31 4.46 -5.52
CA GLU A 74 14.30 3.69 -6.22
C GLU A 74 12.91 4.32 -6.07
N PHE A 75 12.21 4.54 -7.18
CA PHE A 75 10.78 4.74 -7.24
C PHE A 75 10.18 3.44 -7.75
N LEU A 76 9.50 2.72 -6.86
CA LEU A 76 9.04 1.36 -7.08
C LEU A 76 7.54 1.35 -7.35
N ALA A 77 7.14 0.76 -8.47
CA ALA A 77 5.76 0.40 -8.77
C ALA A 77 5.58 -1.11 -8.58
N THR A 78 4.70 -1.50 -7.69
CA THR A 78 4.40 -2.91 -7.40
C THR A 78 2.95 -3.19 -7.72
N THR A 79 2.65 -4.27 -8.46
CA THR A 79 1.27 -4.69 -8.71
C THR A 79 0.51 -4.89 -7.40
N GLU A 80 -0.81 -4.67 -7.41
CA GLU A 80 -1.64 -4.80 -6.21
C GLU A 80 -1.50 -6.20 -5.58
N ASP A 81 -1.44 -7.24 -6.40
CA ASP A 81 -1.23 -8.63 -5.96
C ASP A 81 0.20 -8.91 -5.45
N ARG A 82 1.10 -7.92 -5.57
CA ARG A 82 2.49 -7.95 -5.11
C ARG A 82 3.36 -9.04 -5.74
N THR A 83 2.97 -9.49 -6.94
CA THR A 83 3.73 -10.53 -7.67
C THR A 83 4.79 -9.95 -8.59
N GLN A 84 4.56 -8.72 -9.10
CA GLN A 84 5.45 -8.06 -10.05
C GLN A 84 5.78 -6.64 -9.60
N SER A 85 6.95 -6.16 -10.00
CA SER A 85 7.35 -4.77 -9.74
C SER A 85 8.23 -4.23 -10.85
N ALA A 86 8.22 -2.91 -11.00
CA ALA A 86 9.10 -2.17 -11.87
C ALA A 86 9.75 -1.01 -11.11
N SER A 87 11.02 -0.77 -11.37
CA SER A 87 11.82 0.24 -10.67
C SER A 87 12.27 1.33 -11.63
N TYR A 88 12.15 2.56 -11.18
CA TYR A 88 12.77 3.73 -11.78
C TYR A 88 13.70 4.37 -10.77
N PHE A 89 14.90 4.77 -11.19
CA PHE A 89 15.90 5.32 -10.29
C PHE A 89 16.07 6.83 -10.50
N ILE A 90 16.03 7.59 -9.40
CA ILE A 90 16.12 9.05 -9.37
C ILE A 90 17.38 9.43 -8.60
N GLY A 91 18.26 10.20 -9.25
CA GLY A 91 19.57 10.55 -8.71
C GLY A 91 20.71 9.83 -9.46
N ASN A 92 21.93 10.10 -9.03
CA ASN A 92 23.15 9.56 -9.65
C ASN A 92 24.02 8.96 -8.56
N GLY A 93 24.39 7.68 -8.69
CA GLY A 93 25.31 7.02 -7.77
C GLY A 93 24.82 5.67 -7.29
N ILE A 94 25.11 5.35 -6.03
CA ILE A 94 24.77 4.04 -5.45
C ILE A 94 23.26 3.91 -5.29
N LYS A 95 22.72 2.80 -5.79
CA LYS A 95 21.28 2.52 -5.75
C LYS A 95 20.81 2.26 -4.33
N GLN A 96 19.79 3.01 -3.91
CA GLN A 96 19.05 2.79 -2.67
C GLN A 96 17.73 2.11 -3.03
N LEU A 97 17.57 0.87 -2.57
CA LEU A 97 16.40 0.05 -2.82
C LEU A 97 15.40 0.18 -1.66
N ILE A 98 14.12 0.11 -1.99
CA ILE A 98 13.06 0.02 -1.00
C ILE A 98 12.71 -1.45 -0.74
N SER A 99 12.46 -1.80 0.52
CA SER A 99 12.01 -3.15 0.86
C SER A 99 10.70 -3.46 0.16
N PRO A 100 10.58 -4.61 -0.52
CA PRO A 100 9.33 -4.98 -1.19
C PRO A 100 8.18 -5.10 -0.17
N LEU A 101 6.95 -4.89 -0.63
CA LEU A 101 5.77 -5.18 0.17
C LEU A 101 5.67 -6.69 0.42
N PRO A 102 5.24 -7.12 1.62
CA PRO A 102 5.03 -8.53 1.89
C PRO A 102 3.96 -9.10 0.97
N ARG A 103 4.10 -10.37 0.56
CA ARG A 103 3.10 -11.01 -0.31
C ARG A 103 1.76 -11.12 0.39
N LEU A 104 0.68 -10.97 -0.37
CA LEU A 104 -0.67 -11.14 0.13
C LEU A 104 -0.94 -12.61 0.48
N LYS A 105 -1.64 -12.83 1.59
CA LYS A 105 -2.04 -14.16 2.07
C LYS A 105 -3.41 -14.56 1.50
N TYR A 106 -3.57 -14.51 0.19
CA TYR A 106 -4.83 -14.80 -0.50
C TYR A 106 -5.46 -16.14 -0.10
N PHE A 107 -4.64 -17.19 -0.07
CA PHE A 107 -5.15 -18.53 0.24
C PHE A 107 -5.62 -18.66 1.68
N GLU A 108 -4.98 -17.98 2.63
CA GLU A 108 -5.42 -17.96 4.03
C GLU A 108 -6.76 -17.23 4.14
N GLY A 109 -6.94 -16.09 3.49
CA GLY A 109 -8.20 -15.37 3.42
C GLY A 109 -9.30 -16.19 2.76
N MET A 110 -9.04 -16.83 1.63
CA MET A 110 -10.00 -17.70 0.95
C MET A 110 -10.37 -18.94 1.79
N LYS A 111 -9.40 -19.53 2.47
CA LYS A 111 -9.66 -20.67 3.37
C LYS A 111 -10.57 -20.23 4.51
N MET A 112 -10.29 -19.11 5.15
CA MET A 112 -11.12 -18.57 6.22
C MET A 112 -12.55 -18.32 5.73
N MET A 113 -12.72 -17.68 4.56
CA MET A 113 -14.05 -17.46 3.97
C MET A 113 -14.78 -18.77 3.69
N ASN A 114 -14.08 -19.76 3.14
CA ASN A 114 -14.69 -21.06 2.83
C ASN A 114 -15.08 -21.84 4.09
N ASP A 115 -14.24 -21.78 5.14
CA ASP A 115 -14.54 -22.42 6.42
C ASP A 115 -15.76 -21.77 7.07
N MET A 116 -15.90 -20.45 6.94
CA MET A 116 -17.08 -19.70 7.40
C MET A 116 -18.35 -20.02 6.62
N MET A 117 -18.26 -20.15 5.29
CA MET A 117 -19.41 -20.59 4.49
C MET A 117 -19.86 -22.01 4.83
N LYS A 118 -18.97 -22.89 5.28
CA LYS A 118 -19.30 -24.26 5.71
C LYS A 118 -19.98 -24.32 7.07
N MET A 119 -19.73 -23.32 7.93
CA MET A 119 -20.36 -23.22 9.26
C MET A 119 -21.78 -22.67 9.20
N ASN A 120 -22.44 -22.75 8.06
CA ASN A 120 -23.76 -22.22 7.75
C ASN A 120 -24.82 -22.71 8.77
N GLY A 121 -25.17 -21.90 9.74
CA GLY A 121 -26.21 -22.15 10.73
C GLY A 121 -25.77 -22.32 12.19
N ASP A 122 -24.51 -22.62 12.47
CA ASP A 122 -24.04 -22.93 13.83
C ASP A 122 -23.51 -21.71 14.61
N TRP A 123 -23.61 -20.50 14.04
CA TRP A 123 -23.11 -19.28 14.70
C TRP A 123 -23.90 -18.86 15.92
N ASP A 124 -25.22 -19.12 15.90
CA ASP A 124 -26.11 -18.81 17.02
C ASP A 124 -25.83 -19.70 18.23
N ASP A 125 -25.44 -20.93 18.01
CA ASP A 125 -25.10 -21.90 19.08
C ASP A 125 -23.76 -21.58 19.78
N MET A 126 -22.84 -20.88 19.10
CA MET A 126 -21.56 -20.46 19.65
C MET A 126 -21.60 -19.06 20.30
N GLY A 127 -22.76 -18.38 20.32
CA GLY A 127 -22.91 -17.07 20.94
C GLY A 127 -22.21 -15.92 20.21
N MET A 128 -21.69 -16.16 19.01
CA MET A 128 -21.02 -15.15 18.20
C MET A 128 -21.98 -14.53 17.18
N LYS A 129 -22.59 -13.41 17.54
CA LYS A 129 -23.35 -12.58 16.58
C LYS A 129 -22.38 -11.79 15.70
N MET A 130 -21.73 -12.45 14.75
CA MET A 130 -20.92 -11.79 13.74
C MET A 130 -21.70 -11.74 12.41
N SER A 131 -22.03 -10.53 11.96
CA SER A 131 -22.52 -10.36 10.60
C SER A 131 -21.36 -10.43 9.60
N LEU A 132 -21.58 -10.99 8.41
CA LEU A 132 -20.58 -11.01 7.33
C LEU A 132 -20.03 -9.60 7.00
N ASN A 133 -20.81 -8.55 7.28
CA ASN A 133 -20.41 -7.15 7.11
C ASN A 133 -19.38 -6.66 8.15
N GLN A 134 -19.16 -7.42 9.22
CA GLN A 134 -18.15 -7.09 10.25
C GLN A 134 -16.82 -7.80 10.05
N MET A 135 -16.71 -8.64 9.01
CA MET A 135 -15.47 -9.35 8.70
C MET A 135 -14.65 -8.56 7.70
N ASP A 136 -13.58 -8.00 8.20
CA ASP A 136 -12.60 -7.33 7.34
C ASP A 136 -11.60 -8.36 6.82
N MET A 137 -11.80 -8.80 5.58
CA MET A 137 -10.88 -9.71 4.89
C MET A 137 -9.47 -9.11 4.75
N ASN A 138 -9.35 -7.79 4.79
CA ASN A 138 -8.06 -7.13 4.70
C ASN A 138 -7.15 -7.50 5.87
N VAL A 139 -7.71 -7.68 7.07
CA VAL A 139 -6.95 -8.09 8.26
C VAL A 139 -6.22 -9.42 8.05
N VAL A 140 -6.78 -10.35 7.28
CA VAL A 140 -6.13 -11.65 7.00
C VAL A 140 -5.19 -11.58 5.80
N MET A 141 -5.57 -10.83 4.76
CA MET A 141 -4.86 -10.79 3.48
C MET A 141 -3.62 -9.89 3.51
N TYR A 142 -3.66 -8.82 4.29
CA TYR A 142 -2.59 -7.80 4.35
C TYR A 142 -1.77 -7.93 5.64
N PRO A 143 -0.60 -8.59 5.60
CA PRO A 143 0.21 -8.84 6.79
C PRO A 143 0.64 -7.57 7.53
N GLU A 144 0.76 -6.45 6.79
CA GLU A 144 1.13 -5.15 7.37
C GLU A 144 0.04 -4.50 8.21
N ILE A 145 -1.24 -4.88 8.03
CA ILE A 145 -2.36 -4.36 8.84
C ILE A 145 -2.40 -5.08 10.18
N THR A 146 -2.08 -6.36 10.21
CA THR A 146 -2.10 -7.17 11.43
C THR A 146 -0.89 -6.95 12.34
N GLY A 147 0.15 -6.25 11.87
CA GLY A 147 1.40 -6.09 12.62
C GLY A 147 2.16 -7.40 12.84
N GLU A 148 1.80 -8.46 12.15
CA GLU A 148 2.38 -9.79 12.32
C GLU A 148 3.57 -10.04 11.41
N SER A 149 4.73 -9.73 11.94
CA SER A 149 5.85 -10.66 11.80
C SER A 149 5.66 -11.83 12.79
N GLY A 150 4.79 -12.77 12.48
CA GLY A 150 4.80 -14.10 13.09
C GLY A 150 4.12 -14.32 14.46
N LYS A 151 3.31 -13.43 15.00
CA LYS A 151 2.52 -13.70 16.21
C LYS A 151 1.08 -14.10 15.87
N LYS A 152 0.66 -15.28 16.35
CA LYS A 152 -0.77 -15.66 16.34
C LYS A 152 -1.54 -14.68 17.19
N VAL A 153 -2.54 -14.03 16.59
CA VAL A 153 -3.50 -13.19 17.34
C VAL A 153 -4.39 -14.13 18.14
N ASP A 154 -4.36 -13.96 19.45
CA ASP A 154 -5.33 -14.60 20.33
C ASP A 154 -6.65 -13.81 20.22
N HIS A 155 -7.64 -14.39 19.55
CA HIS A 155 -8.96 -13.79 19.31
C HIS A 155 -9.84 -13.69 20.57
N SER A 156 -9.35 -14.08 21.74
CA SER A 156 -10.14 -14.10 22.98
C SER A 156 -10.32 -12.74 23.68
N GLN A 157 -9.70 -11.67 23.20
CA GLN A 157 -9.72 -10.34 23.85
C GLN A 157 -10.35 -9.20 23.02
N HIS A 158 -11.12 -9.47 21.99
CA HIS A 158 -11.87 -8.41 21.29
C HIS A 158 -13.21 -8.09 21.97
N ASN A 159 -13.12 -7.57 23.20
CA ASN A 159 -14.25 -6.88 23.83
C ASN A 159 -14.03 -5.37 23.69
N GLY A 160 -14.72 -4.73 22.73
CA GLY A 160 -14.99 -3.29 22.78
C GLY A 160 -14.09 -2.34 21.98
N MET A 161 -13.44 -2.74 20.90
CA MET A 161 -12.88 -1.76 19.96
C MET A 161 -13.95 -1.33 18.96
N ASN A 162 -14.34 -0.07 19.05
CA ASN A 162 -15.12 0.63 18.04
C ASN A 162 -14.23 0.76 16.78
N MET A 163 -14.53 0.00 15.73
CA MET A 163 -13.70 -0.05 14.51
C MET A 163 -13.88 1.20 13.62
N ASP A 164 -14.65 2.18 14.03
CA ASP A 164 -14.98 3.36 13.23
C ASP A 164 -13.98 4.53 13.37
N ASP A 165 -13.02 4.44 14.30
CA ASP A 165 -12.13 5.57 14.65
C ASP A 165 -10.66 5.40 14.25
N ASP A 166 -10.30 4.44 13.37
CA ASP A 166 -8.92 4.37 12.86
C ASP A 166 -8.79 5.18 11.55
N PRO A 167 -8.20 6.39 11.60
CA PRO A 167 -8.03 7.24 10.42
C PRO A 167 -7.08 6.63 9.37
N ASN A 168 -6.33 5.58 9.71
CA ASN A 168 -5.40 4.91 8.80
C ASN A 168 -6.06 3.75 8.03
N ARG A 169 -7.28 3.37 8.37
CA ARG A 169 -7.98 2.22 7.79
C ARG A 169 -8.29 2.39 6.29
N TYR A 170 -8.46 3.63 5.84
CA TYR A 170 -8.83 3.97 4.45
C TYR A 170 -7.72 4.63 3.65
N ASN A 171 -6.56 4.88 4.26
CA ASN A 171 -5.40 5.48 3.61
C ASN A 171 -4.32 4.44 3.24
N ALA A 172 -4.71 3.20 3.13
CA ALA A 172 -3.81 2.13 2.70
C ALA A 172 -3.93 1.87 1.22
#